data_e80bf89d4c28093037135952fc2b4eb2
#
_entry.id   e80bf89d4c28093037135952fc2b4eb2
#
_cell.length_a   1.000
_cell.length_b   1.000
_cell.length_c   1.000
_cell.angle_alpha   90.00
_cell.angle_beta   90.00
_cell.angle_gamma   90.00
#
_symmetry.space_group_name_H-M   'P 1'
#
loop_
_entity.id
_entity.type
_entity.pdbx_description
1 polymer ?
#
loop_
_entity_poly.entity_id
_entity_poly.type
_entity_poly.pdbx_seq_one_letter_code
_entity_poly.pdbx_strand_id
1 'polypeptide(L)' 'MRGRGVAKKLPASIPRIAFTPAEAAAAIGVGPDFFDANVAPQLRLIRRGRKRLVPVRELERWVVENADAPMVEQVR' A
#
# COMPACT_ATOMS: atom_id res chain seq x y z
N MET A 1 13.88 10.82 -25.18
CA MET A 1 13.54 10.83 -24.90
C MET A 1 13.14 10.93 -24.62
N ARG A 2 13.01 11.13 -24.50
CA ARG A 2 12.52 11.29 -24.13
C ARG A 2 11.82 11.30 -23.76
N GLY A 3 11.62 11.37 -23.70
CA GLY A 3 11.01 11.46 -23.29
C GLY A 3 10.27 11.02 -22.78
N ARG A 4 10.44 10.70 -22.84
CA ARG A 4 9.95 10.14 -22.27
C ARG A 4 10.07 9.67 -21.24
N GLY A 5 10.22 9.11 -21.26
CA GLY A 5 10.33 8.47 -20.02
C GLY A 5 10.80 9.34 -18.94
N VAL A 6 11.60 10.19 -19.26
CA VAL A 6 12.10 11.11 -18.27
C VAL A 6 10.98 11.86 -17.59
N ALA A 7 10.03 12.28 -18.39
CA ALA A 7 8.94 13.05 -17.83
C ALA A 7 8.12 12.25 -16.87
N LYS A 8 8.20 10.94 -16.99
CA LYS A 8 7.39 10.10 -16.12
C LYS A 8 8.02 9.83 -14.80
N LYS A 9 9.26 10.18 -14.65
CA LYS A 9 9.91 9.96 -13.39
C LYS A 9 9.52 11.04 -12.43
N LEU A 10 9.02 10.62 -11.32
CA LEU A 10 8.66 11.56 -10.27
C LEU A 10 9.83 11.74 -9.36
N PRO A 11 10.03 12.95 -8.88
CA PRO A 11 11.04 13.16 -7.85
C PRO A 11 10.77 12.27 -6.65
N ALA A 12 11.83 11.76 -6.08
CA ALA A 12 11.68 10.92 -4.92
C ALA A 12 11.06 11.66 -3.76
N SER A 13 11.14 12.99 -3.79
CA SER A 13 10.62 13.80 -2.71
C SER A 13 9.11 14.00 -2.75
N ILE A 14 8.47 13.61 -3.84
CA ILE A 14 7.02 13.77 -3.91
C ILE A 14 6.37 12.72 -3.02
N PRO A 15 5.60 13.13 -2.04
CA PRO A 15 4.92 12.17 -1.19
C PRO A 15 3.87 11.42 -1.97
N ARG A 16 3.74 10.14 -1.68
CA ARG A 16 2.70 9.33 -2.28
C ARG A 16 1.43 9.44 -1.48
N ILE A 17 0.32 9.59 -2.16
CA ILE A 17 -0.97 9.56 -1.49
C ILE A 17 -1.75 8.30 -1.87
N ALA A 18 -1.23 7.54 -2.82
CA ALA A 18 -1.81 6.26 -3.17
C ALA A 18 -0.72 5.37 -3.74
N PHE A 19 -0.89 4.07 -3.59
CA PHE A 19 0.05 3.08 -4.08
C PHE A 19 -0.63 2.16 -5.07
N THR A 20 0.16 1.56 -5.95
CA THR A 20 -0.33 0.36 -6.64
C THR A 20 -0.46 -0.75 -5.61
N PRO A 21 -1.24 -1.80 -5.94
CA PRO A 21 -1.33 -2.91 -4.98
C PRO A 21 0.02 -3.54 -4.65
N ALA A 22 0.91 -3.66 -5.63
CA ALA A 22 2.23 -4.21 -5.37
C ALA A 22 3.04 -3.32 -4.42
N GLU A 23 2.94 -2.02 -4.63
CA GLU A 23 3.64 -1.09 -3.75
C GLU A 23 3.07 -1.12 -2.34
N ALA A 24 1.74 -1.23 -2.25
CA ALA A 24 1.09 -1.28 -0.95
C ALA A 24 1.51 -2.53 -0.19
N ALA A 25 1.57 -3.66 -0.87
CA ALA A 25 2.01 -4.90 -0.23
C ALA A 25 3.43 -4.74 0.29
N ALA A 26 4.31 -4.19 -0.54
CA ALA A 26 5.68 -3.99 -0.14
C ALA A 26 5.79 -3.03 1.04
N ALA A 27 4.94 -2.01 1.05
CA ALA A 27 4.99 -0.99 2.10
C ALA A 27 4.66 -1.57 3.47
N ILE A 28 3.80 -2.58 3.52
CA ILE A 28 3.47 -3.20 4.79
C ILE A 28 4.22 -4.52 4.99
N GLY A 29 5.10 -4.87 4.05
CA GLY A 29 5.99 -5.99 4.26
C GLY A 29 5.39 -7.35 3.98
N VAL A 30 4.40 -7.44 3.09
CA VAL A 30 3.80 -8.73 2.75
C VAL A 30 3.91 -8.97 1.26
N GLY A 31 3.72 -10.22 0.87
CA GLY A 31 3.70 -10.55 -0.54
C GLY A 31 2.40 -10.16 -1.21
N PRO A 32 2.41 -10.13 -2.54
CA PRO A 32 1.19 -9.73 -3.28
C PRO A 32 0.02 -10.65 -3.04
N ASP A 33 0.26 -11.94 -2.93
CA ASP A 33 -0.84 -12.88 -2.71
C ASP A 33 -1.49 -12.69 -1.36
N PHE A 34 -0.67 -12.49 -0.34
CA PHE A 34 -1.20 -12.21 0.98
C PHE A 34 -2.01 -10.92 0.96
N PHE A 35 -1.48 -9.91 0.30
CA PHE A 35 -2.17 -8.62 0.23
C PHE A 35 -3.53 -8.79 -0.41
N ASP A 36 -3.59 -9.45 -1.56
CA ASP A 36 -4.85 -9.61 -2.27
C ASP A 36 -5.87 -10.40 -1.47
N ALA A 37 -5.42 -11.40 -0.75
CA ALA A 37 -6.34 -12.28 -0.02
C ALA A 37 -6.80 -11.69 1.30
N ASN A 38 -5.93 -10.97 1.98
CA ASN A 38 -6.18 -10.62 3.38
C ASN A 38 -6.29 -9.13 3.65
N VAL A 39 -5.75 -8.30 2.79
CA VAL A 39 -5.71 -6.87 3.06
C VAL A 39 -6.64 -6.12 2.13
N ALA A 40 -6.51 -6.35 0.84
CA ALA A 40 -7.29 -5.60 -0.14
C ALA A 40 -8.80 -5.67 0.08
N PRO A 41 -9.37 -6.82 0.47
CA PRO A 41 -10.82 -6.87 0.66
C PRO A 41 -11.32 -5.96 1.79
N GLN A 42 -10.43 -5.53 2.65
CA GLN A 42 -10.81 -4.68 3.78
C GLN A 42 -10.55 -3.20 3.53
N LEU A 43 -10.09 -2.87 2.33
CA LEU A 43 -9.72 -1.50 2.02
C LEU A 43 -10.68 -0.91 1.01
N ARG A 44 -10.80 0.39 1.07
CA ARG A 44 -11.50 1.14 0.03
C ARG A 44 -10.48 1.48 -1.05
N LEU A 45 -10.60 0.79 -2.16
CA LEU A 45 -9.65 0.96 -3.26
C LEU A 45 -10.24 1.87 -4.31
N ILE A 46 -9.35 2.57 -4.99
CA ILE A 46 -9.73 3.35 -6.15
C ILE A 46 -9.65 2.41 -7.36
N ARG A 47 -10.73 2.32 -8.09
CA ARG A 47 -10.77 1.49 -9.29
C ARG A 47 -11.13 2.33 -10.48
N ARG A 48 -10.30 2.29 -11.49
CA ARG A 48 -10.55 2.99 -12.75
C ARG A 48 -10.06 2.09 -13.87
N GLY A 49 -11.00 1.55 -14.63
CA GLY A 49 -10.66 0.58 -15.65
C GLY A 49 -9.96 -0.59 -15.01
N ARG A 50 -8.76 -0.87 -15.47
CA ARG A 50 -7.97 -1.94 -14.89
C ARG A 50 -7.09 -1.48 -13.75
N LYS A 51 -7.05 -0.20 -13.53
CA LYS A 51 -6.16 0.33 -12.53
C LYS A 51 -6.79 0.23 -11.15
N ARG A 52 -6.00 -0.20 -10.20
CA ARG A 52 -6.39 -0.19 -8.79
C ARG A 52 -5.34 0.59 -8.03
N LEU A 53 -5.79 1.45 -7.15
CA LEU A 53 -4.88 2.23 -6.33
C LEU A 53 -5.32 2.10 -4.88
N VAL A 54 -4.34 2.09 -4.02
CA VAL A 54 -4.56 1.93 -2.58
C VAL A 54 -4.25 3.26 -1.91
N PRO A 55 -5.27 3.97 -1.41
CA PRO A 55 -5.00 5.21 -0.69
C PRO A 55 -4.14 4.95 0.52
N VAL A 56 -3.16 5.81 0.75
CA VAL A 56 -2.24 5.64 1.87
C VAL A 56 -3.00 5.58 3.18
N ARG A 57 -4.02 6.42 3.34
CA ARG A 57 -4.78 6.44 4.59
C ARG A 57 -5.49 5.14 4.86
N GLU A 58 -5.99 4.49 3.81
CA GLU A 58 -6.64 3.20 3.99
C GLU A 58 -5.64 2.16 4.47
N LEU A 59 -4.44 2.21 3.91
CA LEU A 59 -3.40 1.29 4.30
C LEU A 59 -2.98 1.53 5.74
N GLU A 60 -2.81 2.78 6.12
CA GLU A 60 -2.46 3.13 7.49
C GLU A 60 -3.53 2.71 8.47
N ARG A 61 -4.79 2.93 8.10
CA ARG A 61 -5.90 2.51 8.94
C ARG A 61 -5.88 1.00 9.17
N TRP A 62 -5.66 0.25 8.08
CA TRP A 62 -5.64 -1.20 8.18
C TRP A 62 -4.54 -1.66 9.13
N VAL A 63 -3.36 -1.06 9.01
CA VAL A 63 -2.24 -1.44 9.85
C VAL A 63 -2.57 -1.21 11.33
N VAL A 64 -3.14 -0.04 11.62
CA VAL A 64 -3.47 0.29 13.00
C VAL A 64 -4.54 -0.66 13.54
N GLU A 65 -5.56 -0.92 12.74
CA GLU A 65 -6.68 -1.73 13.20
C GLU A 65 -6.32 -3.19 13.38
N ASN A 66 -5.30 -3.64 12.65
CA ASN A 66 -4.93 -5.04 12.70
C ASN A 66 -3.69 -5.30 13.54
N ALA A 67 -3.14 -4.28 14.15
CA ALA A 67 -2.00 -4.48 15.03
C ALA A 67 -2.46 -5.10 16.33
N ASP A 68 -1.72 -6.09 16.75
CA ASP A 68 -2.02 -6.74 18.02
C ASP A 68 -1.48 -5.92 19.18
N ALA A 69 -1.73 -6.38 20.35
CA ALA A 69 -1.19 -5.75 21.55
C ALA A 69 0.32 -5.67 21.45
N PRO A 70 0.92 -4.75 22.17
CA PRO A 70 2.37 -4.61 22.15
C PRO A 70 3.07 -5.93 22.43
N MET A 71 4.21 -6.08 21.80
CA MET A 71 4.97 -7.33 21.93
C MET A 71 5.31 -7.66 23.36
N VAL A 72 5.52 -6.64 24.16
CA VAL A 72 5.89 -6.87 25.54
C VAL A 72 4.84 -7.71 26.24
N GLU A 73 3.61 -7.60 25.81
CA GLU A 73 2.55 -8.35 26.46
C GLU A 73 2.53 -9.80 26.03
N GLN A 74 3.24 -10.10 24.97
CA GLN A 74 3.26 -11.44 24.45
C GLN A 74 4.46 -12.22 24.91
N VAL A 75 5.35 -11.53 25.50
CA VAL A 75 6.54 -12.18 26.03
C VAL A 75 6.18 -12.77 27.36
N ARG A 76 6.46 -13.96 27.45
CA ARG A 76 6.04 -14.51 28.71
C ARG A 76 6.54 -15.71 28.98
#